data_2ca255f5d57c15e0f61d26fc03239b06
#
_entry.id   2ca255f5d57c15e0f61d26fc03239b06
#
_cell.length_a   1.000
_cell.length_b   1.000
_cell.length_c   1.000
_cell.angle_alpha   90.00
_cell.angle_beta   90.00
_cell.angle_gamma   90.00
#
_symmetry.space_group_name_H-M   'P 1'
#
loop_
_entity.id
_entity.type
_entity.pdbx_description
1 polymer ?
#
loop_
_entity_poly.entity_id
_entity_poly.type
_entity_poly.pdbx_seq_one_letter_code
_entity_poly.pdbx_strand_id
1 'polypeptide(L)'
;EMWSQKNLGTAMSGSGNLDAYALVSKEVFTTKLPVIARIQFDDLRSLDSFSQVYQKRLEDHQEELEKLLKDNGKARYQRLKKEADGQIQKGQKELSRAKETLQSAKNQIDQAKKQLDLQETQLSELAPFLPAKERVASQEKIHQAKEQLDQKKKDWTAGESELAKKEEELKKAQTERDQLEIPTYHVYDRKTMPGGQGYLMYSNASSSISAIGNIFPVVLYLVAAMVTFTTMTRFVDEERTNAGVFKALGYRTKEIILKFVLYGFFAGTIGTLLGSLLGHYFLSGIISNIITQGMVIGESREYFYRDITLIALGLSFVASVLPAYWVARKELKEEANLLLLPKPPVSGSKIFLERIHFIWKRLNFTHKVTARNLFRYKQRMLMTIFG
;
A
#
# COMPACT_ATOMS: atom_id res chain seq x y z
N GLU A 1 -6.60 10.30 -0.11
CA GLU A 1 -5.59 10.55 -1.16
C GLU A 1 -4.24 11.11 -0.68
N MET A 2 -4.05 11.27 0.63
CA MET A 2 -2.74 11.69 1.20
C MET A 2 -1.58 10.76 0.83
N TRP A 3 -1.86 9.54 0.37
CA TRP A 3 -0.88 8.50 0.06
C TRP A 3 -0.75 8.22 -1.43
N SER A 4 -1.37 9.02 -2.30
CA SER A 4 -1.21 8.85 -3.74
C SER A 4 0.16 9.32 -4.20
N GLN A 5 0.71 8.65 -5.19
CA GLN A 5 1.89 9.13 -5.89
C GLN A 5 1.55 10.41 -6.68
N LYS A 6 2.55 11.22 -7.03
CA LYS A 6 2.37 12.42 -7.86
C LYS A 6 1.92 12.12 -9.31
N ASN A 7 1.90 10.86 -9.69
CA ASN A 7 1.30 10.40 -10.95
C ASN A 7 -0.20 10.10 -10.75
N LEU A 8 -0.93 9.94 -11.85
CA LEU A 8 -2.37 9.66 -11.84
C LEU A 8 -2.76 8.32 -11.19
N GLY A 9 -1.77 7.45 -10.90
CA GLY A 9 -1.99 6.17 -10.26
C GLY A 9 -2.51 5.08 -11.21
N THR A 10 -3.01 4.01 -10.62
CA THR A 10 -3.63 2.88 -11.33
C THR A 10 -5.14 2.97 -11.28
N ALA A 11 -5.82 2.46 -12.32
CA ALA A 11 -7.27 2.38 -12.33
C ALA A 11 -7.77 1.48 -11.20
N MET A 12 -8.85 1.88 -10.52
CA MET A 12 -9.46 1.09 -9.45
C MET A 12 -10.04 -0.25 -9.95
N SER A 13 -10.26 -0.37 -11.25
CA SER A 13 -10.67 -1.62 -11.92
C SER A 13 -9.53 -2.63 -12.11
N GLY A 14 -8.30 -2.31 -11.73
CA GLY A 14 -7.14 -3.17 -11.94
C GLY A 14 -6.66 -3.27 -13.39
N SER A 15 -7.23 -2.51 -14.31
CA SER A 15 -6.99 -2.61 -15.77
C SER A 15 -5.89 -1.67 -16.30
N GLY A 16 -4.92 -1.30 -15.47
CA GLY A 16 -3.75 -0.52 -15.91
C GLY A 16 -3.63 0.86 -15.28
N ASN A 17 -2.74 1.68 -15.82
CA ASN A 17 -2.51 3.04 -15.36
C ASN A 17 -3.61 3.99 -15.84
N LEU A 18 -3.91 5.01 -15.04
CA LEU A 18 -4.82 6.08 -15.44
C LEU A 18 -4.07 7.06 -16.34
N ASP A 19 -4.56 7.25 -17.57
CA ASP A 19 -4.06 8.28 -18.47
C ASP A 19 -4.70 9.66 -18.17
N ALA A 20 -5.95 9.65 -17.72
CA ALA A 20 -6.68 10.85 -17.33
C ALA A 20 -7.82 10.51 -16.35
N TYR A 21 -8.31 11.53 -15.64
CA TYR A 21 -9.54 11.47 -14.88
C TYR A 21 -10.30 12.79 -14.97
N ALA A 22 -11.62 12.73 -14.82
CA ALA A 22 -12.47 13.90 -14.76
C ALA A 22 -13.34 13.88 -13.50
N LEU A 23 -13.52 15.04 -12.89
CA LEU A 23 -14.49 15.25 -11.83
C LEU A 23 -15.79 15.74 -12.49
N VAL A 24 -16.85 15.00 -12.30
CA VAL A 24 -18.18 15.32 -12.87
C VAL A 24 -19.19 15.47 -11.74
N SER A 25 -20.28 16.22 -12.02
CA SER A 25 -21.39 16.35 -11.09
C SER A 25 -22.06 14.99 -10.82
N LYS A 26 -22.62 14.83 -9.61
CA LYS A 26 -23.32 13.61 -9.21
C LYS A 26 -24.51 13.25 -10.15
N GLU A 27 -25.09 14.24 -10.77
CA GLU A 27 -26.23 14.10 -11.69
C GLU A 27 -25.88 13.38 -13.02
N VAL A 28 -24.58 13.33 -13.36
CA VAL A 28 -24.10 12.61 -14.55
C VAL A 28 -24.18 11.08 -14.34
N PHE A 29 -24.20 10.63 -13.09
CA PHE A 29 -24.28 9.21 -12.78
C PHE A 29 -25.74 8.74 -12.82
N THR A 30 -26.05 7.85 -13.74
CA THR A 30 -27.39 7.25 -13.89
C THR A 30 -27.69 6.18 -12.83
N THR A 31 -26.65 5.66 -12.17
CA THR A 31 -26.78 4.63 -11.14
C THR A 31 -26.88 5.24 -9.74
N LYS A 32 -27.93 4.85 -9.01
CA LYS A 32 -28.11 5.24 -7.60
C LYS A 32 -27.29 4.38 -6.63
N LEU A 33 -26.56 3.38 -7.12
CA LEU A 33 -25.85 2.42 -6.29
C LEU A 33 -24.39 2.82 -6.18
N PRO A 34 -23.84 2.95 -4.95
CA PRO A 34 -22.42 3.19 -4.76
C PRO A 34 -21.62 1.95 -5.18
N VAL A 35 -20.58 2.15 -5.98
CA VAL A 35 -19.63 1.10 -6.37
C VAL A 35 -18.63 0.84 -5.25
N ILE A 36 -18.36 1.85 -4.43
CA ILE A 36 -17.39 1.79 -3.31
C ILE A 36 -18.02 2.43 -2.10
N ALA A 37 -17.93 1.75 -0.96
CA ALA A 37 -18.22 2.30 0.35
C ALA A 37 -16.90 2.44 1.13
N ARG A 38 -16.66 3.61 1.71
CA ARG A 38 -15.52 3.86 2.61
C ARG A 38 -16.02 3.80 4.03
N ILE A 39 -15.45 2.92 4.84
CA ILE A 39 -15.81 2.71 6.24
C ILE A 39 -14.65 3.18 7.10
N GLN A 40 -14.95 3.93 8.14
CA GLN A 40 -13.98 4.35 9.15
C GLN A 40 -14.48 3.86 10.51
N PHE A 41 -13.62 3.19 11.24
CA PHE A 41 -13.89 2.70 12.59
C PHE A 41 -13.40 3.72 13.61
N ASP A 42 -14.23 4.07 14.56
CA ASP A 42 -13.93 5.11 15.56
C ASP A 42 -12.81 4.68 16.51
N ASP A 43 -12.74 3.40 16.84
CA ASP A 43 -11.69 2.82 17.70
C ASP A 43 -10.29 2.83 17.05
N LEU A 44 -10.21 2.94 15.72
CA LEU A 44 -8.96 3.06 14.97
C LEU A 44 -8.51 4.52 14.78
N ARG A 45 -9.39 5.48 15.00
CA ARG A 45 -9.12 6.89 14.67
C ARG A 45 -7.99 7.51 15.46
N SER A 46 -7.82 7.09 16.73
CA SER A 46 -6.79 7.60 17.63
C SER A 46 -5.47 6.83 17.58
N LEU A 47 -5.43 5.71 16.85
CA LEU A 47 -4.26 4.85 16.76
C LEU A 47 -3.36 5.25 15.60
N ASP A 48 -2.04 5.06 15.79
CA ASP A 48 -1.09 5.16 14.71
C ASP A 48 -1.33 4.02 13.70
N SER A 49 -1.58 4.38 12.44
CA SER A 49 -1.90 3.45 11.35
C SER A 49 -0.78 2.45 11.01
N PHE A 50 0.44 2.68 11.50
CA PHE A 50 1.59 1.78 11.34
C PHE A 50 1.83 0.89 12.56
N SER A 51 1.12 1.12 13.67
CA SER A 51 1.25 0.32 14.88
C SER A 51 0.70 -1.10 14.70
N GLN A 52 1.29 -2.07 15.38
CA GLN A 52 0.80 -3.45 15.38
C GLN A 52 -0.64 -3.56 15.95
N VAL A 53 -0.98 -2.72 16.93
CA VAL A 53 -2.32 -2.68 17.52
C VAL A 53 -3.36 -2.26 16.50
N TYR A 54 -3.06 -1.23 15.70
CA TYR A 54 -3.92 -0.78 14.60
C TYR A 54 -4.13 -1.89 13.57
N GLN A 55 -3.04 -2.54 13.12
CA GLN A 55 -3.11 -3.57 12.11
C GLN A 55 -3.98 -4.74 12.56
N LYS A 56 -3.78 -5.22 13.80
CA LYS A 56 -4.56 -6.33 14.35
C LYS A 56 -6.05 -6.01 14.43
N ARG A 57 -6.41 -4.83 14.96
CA ARG A 57 -7.83 -4.42 15.04
C ARG A 57 -8.45 -4.24 13.65
N LEU A 58 -7.67 -3.74 12.69
CA LEU A 58 -8.12 -3.60 11.32
C LEU A 58 -8.41 -4.97 10.68
N GLU A 59 -7.56 -5.97 10.91
CA GLU A 59 -7.78 -7.36 10.48
C GLU A 59 -9.07 -7.94 11.09
N ASP A 60 -9.29 -7.74 12.39
CA ASP A 60 -10.50 -8.19 13.08
C ASP A 60 -11.77 -7.56 12.44
N HIS A 61 -11.75 -6.26 12.16
CA HIS A 61 -12.85 -5.56 11.48
C HIS A 61 -13.04 -6.02 10.03
N GLN A 62 -11.97 -6.33 9.31
CA GLN A 62 -12.05 -6.87 7.95
C GLN A 62 -12.74 -8.24 7.95
N GLU A 63 -12.34 -9.15 8.85
CA GLU A 63 -12.98 -10.45 8.98
C GLU A 63 -14.47 -10.35 9.31
N GLU A 64 -14.84 -9.41 10.18
CA GLU A 64 -16.24 -9.16 10.53
C GLU A 64 -17.02 -8.65 9.32
N LEU A 65 -16.49 -7.69 8.59
CA LEU A 65 -17.10 -7.17 7.36
C LEU A 65 -17.24 -8.24 6.28
N GLU A 66 -16.22 -9.07 6.08
CA GLU A 66 -16.28 -10.17 5.12
C GLU A 66 -17.37 -11.18 5.47
N LYS A 67 -17.53 -11.51 6.75
CA LYS A 67 -18.62 -12.38 7.23
C LYS A 67 -19.99 -11.75 6.95
N LEU A 68 -20.17 -10.47 7.29
CA LEU A 68 -21.42 -9.74 7.04
C LEU A 68 -21.75 -9.65 5.54
N LEU A 69 -20.76 -9.48 4.69
CA LEU A 69 -20.96 -9.32 3.24
C LEU A 69 -21.13 -10.63 2.49
N LYS A 70 -20.67 -11.76 3.05
CA LYS A 70 -20.69 -13.07 2.39
C LYS A 70 -22.08 -13.49 1.91
N ASP A 71 -23.11 -13.26 2.69
CA ASP A 71 -24.49 -13.65 2.35
C ASP A 71 -25.26 -12.53 1.64
N ASN A 72 -24.79 -11.28 1.72
CA ASN A 72 -25.42 -10.14 1.08
C ASN A 72 -25.43 -10.25 -0.45
N GLY A 73 -24.37 -10.79 -1.05
CA GLY A 73 -24.31 -11.02 -2.50
C GLY A 73 -25.42 -11.94 -2.99
N LYS A 74 -25.65 -13.06 -2.30
CA LYS A 74 -26.72 -14.02 -2.63
C LYS A 74 -28.11 -13.41 -2.43
N ALA A 75 -28.32 -12.73 -1.30
CA ALA A 75 -29.60 -12.08 -1.01
C ALA A 75 -29.92 -10.98 -2.02
N ARG A 76 -28.93 -10.19 -2.42
CA ARG A 76 -29.09 -9.17 -3.46
C ARG A 76 -29.39 -9.78 -4.83
N TYR A 77 -28.67 -10.82 -5.21
CA TYR A 77 -28.93 -11.55 -6.46
C TYR A 77 -30.37 -12.05 -6.51
N GLN A 78 -30.86 -12.71 -5.46
CA GLN A 78 -32.22 -13.22 -5.39
C GLN A 78 -33.25 -12.09 -5.51
N ARG A 79 -33.02 -10.95 -4.86
CA ARG A 79 -33.89 -9.78 -4.94
C ARG A 79 -33.95 -9.21 -6.37
N LEU A 80 -32.78 -8.97 -6.98
CA LEU A 80 -32.67 -8.45 -8.34
C LEU A 80 -33.33 -9.40 -9.35
N LYS A 81 -33.12 -10.71 -9.22
CA LYS A 81 -33.72 -11.71 -10.06
C LYS A 81 -35.23 -11.69 -9.91
N LYS A 82 -35.77 -11.64 -8.70
CA LYS A 82 -37.20 -11.57 -8.43
C LYS A 82 -37.83 -10.28 -9.00
N GLU A 83 -37.16 -9.16 -8.91
CA GLU A 83 -37.59 -7.88 -9.48
C GLU A 83 -37.64 -7.97 -11.03
N ALA A 84 -36.57 -8.49 -11.64
CA ALA A 84 -36.49 -8.70 -13.08
C ALA A 84 -37.56 -9.68 -13.59
N ASP A 85 -37.73 -10.83 -12.93
CA ASP A 85 -38.78 -11.81 -13.24
C ASP A 85 -40.18 -11.19 -13.16
N GLY A 86 -40.42 -10.35 -12.14
CA GLY A 86 -41.67 -9.62 -11.98
C GLY A 86 -41.94 -8.63 -13.12
N GLN A 87 -40.93 -7.89 -13.57
CA GLN A 87 -41.04 -6.98 -14.72
C GLN A 87 -41.24 -7.73 -16.02
N ILE A 88 -40.50 -8.81 -16.26
CA ILE A 88 -40.64 -9.67 -17.43
C ILE A 88 -42.05 -10.26 -17.50
N GLN A 89 -42.58 -10.76 -16.39
CA GLN A 89 -43.93 -11.33 -16.34
C GLN A 89 -45.00 -10.28 -16.63
N LYS A 90 -44.85 -9.04 -16.15
CA LYS A 90 -45.76 -7.93 -16.50
C LYS A 90 -45.68 -7.62 -17.99
N GLY A 91 -44.49 -7.47 -18.54
CA GLY A 91 -44.26 -7.21 -19.96
C GLY A 91 -44.82 -8.32 -20.85
N GLN A 92 -44.68 -9.60 -20.48
CA GLN A 92 -45.28 -10.73 -21.19
C GLN A 92 -46.80 -10.67 -21.22
N LYS A 93 -47.45 -10.32 -20.11
CA LYS A 93 -48.91 -10.17 -20.06
C LYS A 93 -49.38 -9.00 -20.92
N GLU A 94 -48.70 -7.88 -20.90
CA GLU A 94 -49.02 -6.72 -21.74
C GLU A 94 -48.84 -7.05 -23.21
N LEU A 95 -47.75 -7.73 -23.57
CA LEU A 95 -47.47 -8.17 -24.92
C LEU A 95 -48.56 -9.14 -25.44
N SER A 96 -48.96 -10.11 -24.61
CA SER A 96 -50.04 -11.06 -24.93
C SER A 96 -51.35 -10.35 -25.23
N ARG A 97 -51.76 -9.41 -24.39
CA ARG A 97 -52.97 -8.59 -24.60
C ARG A 97 -52.88 -7.75 -25.86
N ALA A 98 -51.71 -7.13 -26.12
CA ALA A 98 -51.51 -6.35 -27.33
C ALA A 98 -51.58 -7.21 -28.59
N LYS A 99 -51.06 -8.45 -28.58
CA LYS A 99 -51.20 -9.43 -29.67
C LYS A 99 -52.64 -9.80 -29.93
N GLU A 100 -53.40 -10.10 -28.90
CA GLU A 100 -54.84 -10.42 -29.02
C GLU A 100 -55.62 -9.24 -29.61
N THR A 101 -55.33 -8.02 -29.17
CA THR A 101 -55.98 -6.81 -29.69
C THR A 101 -55.66 -6.58 -31.16
N LEU A 102 -54.37 -6.70 -31.55
CA LEU A 102 -53.94 -6.55 -32.94
C LEU A 102 -54.46 -7.65 -33.82
N GLN A 103 -54.57 -8.89 -33.34
CA GLN A 103 -55.19 -10.00 -34.10
C GLN A 103 -56.68 -9.76 -34.31
N SER A 104 -57.39 -9.27 -33.28
CA SER A 104 -58.82 -8.89 -33.42
C SER A 104 -59.03 -7.77 -34.43
N ALA A 105 -58.15 -6.72 -34.36
CA ALA A 105 -58.21 -5.63 -35.35
C ALA A 105 -57.93 -6.10 -36.78
N LYS A 106 -56.96 -7.02 -36.96
CA LYS A 106 -56.72 -7.65 -38.27
C LYS A 106 -57.92 -8.38 -38.82
N ASN A 107 -58.55 -9.21 -37.98
CA ASN A 107 -59.77 -9.93 -38.40
C ASN A 107 -60.88 -8.98 -38.81
N GLN A 108 -61.09 -7.86 -38.11
CA GLN A 108 -62.09 -6.83 -38.49
C GLN A 108 -61.73 -6.13 -39.79
N ILE A 109 -60.42 -5.81 -40.01
CA ILE A 109 -59.96 -5.25 -41.28
C ILE A 109 -60.25 -6.20 -42.46
N ASP A 110 -59.89 -7.49 -42.28
CA ASP A 110 -60.11 -8.52 -43.32
C ASP A 110 -61.58 -8.72 -43.60
N GLN A 111 -62.44 -8.70 -42.58
CA GLN A 111 -63.92 -8.77 -42.78
C GLN A 111 -64.45 -7.53 -43.49
N ALA A 112 -64.03 -6.33 -43.07
CA ALA A 112 -64.40 -5.07 -43.67
C ALA A 112 -64.01 -5.00 -45.17
N LYS A 113 -62.78 -5.49 -45.47
CA LYS A 113 -62.29 -5.58 -46.83
C LYS A 113 -63.14 -6.48 -47.68
N LYS A 114 -63.47 -7.71 -47.21
CA LYS A 114 -64.34 -8.64 -47.92
C LYS A 114 -65.74 -8.05 -48.21
N GLN A 115 -66.33 -7.35 -47.22
CA GLN A 115 -67.60 -6.70 -47.38
C GLN A 115 -67.56 -5.56 -48.42
N LEU A 116 -66.48 -4.81 -48.40
CA LEU A 116 -66.26 -3.69 -49.33
C LEU A 116 -66.12 -4.19 -50.77
N ASP A 117 -65.27 -5.24 -50.96
CA ASP A 117 -65.05 -5.88 -52.25
C ASP A 117 -66.37 -6.43 -52.81
N LEU A 118 -67.23 -7.03 -51.97
CA LEU A 118 -68.55 -7.50 -52.35
C LEU A 118 -69.48 -6.35 -52.76
N GLN A 119 -69.49 -5.25 -52.00
CA GLN A 119 -70.27 -4.03 -52.34
C GLN A 119 -69.82 -3.39 -53.62
N GLU A 120 -68.54 -3.33 -53.91
CA GLU A 120 -67.99 -2.84 -55.17
C GLU A 120 -68.45 -3.70 -56.36
N THR A 121 -68.37 -5.05 -56.21
CA THR A 121 -68.85 -5.99 -57.25
C THR A 121 -70.31 -5.80 -57.49
N GLN A 122 -71.12 -5.78 -56.44
CA GLN A 122 -72.58 -5.56 -56.60
C GLN A 122 -72.88 -4.20 -57.23
N LEU A 123 -72.15 -3.14 -56.84
CA LEU A 123 -72.37 -1.83 -57.46
C LEU A 123 -71.97 -1.84 -58.94
N SER A 124 -70.88 -2.51 -59.31
CA SER A 124 -70.42 -2.62 -60.70
C SER A 124 -71.45 -3.36 -61.60
N GLU A 125 -72.06 -4.39 -61.05
CA GLU A 125 -73.13 -5.17 -61.76
C GLU A 125 -74.45 -4.39 -61.90
N LEU A 126 -74.85 -3.61 -60.90
CA LEU A 126 -76.06 -2.84 -60.86
C LEU A 126 -75.92 -1.43 -61.46
N ALA A 127 -74.77 -0.94 -61.66
CA ALA A 127 -74.47 0.44 -62.14
C ALA A 127 -75.18 0.81 -63.44
N PRO A 128 -75.37 -0.12 -64.45
CA PRO A 128 -76.11 0.20 -65.68
C PRO A 128 -77.60 0.44 -65.45
N PHE A 129 -78.12 -0.10 -64.33
CA PHE A 129 -79.58 -0.07 -64.05
C PHE A 129 -79.99 0.96 -63.02
N LEU A 130 -79.02 1.65 -62.36
CA LEU A 130 -79.27 2.61 -61.30
C LEU A 130 -79.36 4.07 -61.83
N PRO A 131 -80.25 4.90 -61.25
CA PRO A 131 -80.28 6.31 -61.52
C PRO A 131 -78.96 6.99 -61.23
N ALA A 132 -78.57 7.98 -62.03
CA ALA A 132 -77.24 8.65 -61.87
C ALA A 132 -76.98 9.20 -60.46
N LYS A 133 -78.00 9.69 -59.77
CA LYS A 133 -77.93 10.23 -58.41
C LYS A 133 -77.62 9.16 -57.36
N GLU A 134 -78.24 8.00 -57.50
CA GLU A 134 -78.06 6.86 -56.58
C GLU A 134 -76.69 6.18 -56.78
N ARG A 135 -76.20 6.10 -58.01
CA ARG A 135 -74.91 5.58 -58.39
C ARG A 135 -73.80 6.44 -57.77
N VAL A 136 -73.86 7.78 -57.86
CA VAL A 136 -72.90 8.71 -57.27
C VAL A 136 -72.90 8.59 -55.74
N ALA A 137 -74.10 8.51 -55.12
CA ALA A 137 -74.21 8.36 -53.64
C ALA A 137 -73.59 7.05 -53.14
N SER A 138 -73.80 5.95 -53.92
CA SER A 138 -73.23 4.63 -53.58
C SER A 138 -71.69 4.61 -53.77
N GLN A 139 -71.17 5.24 -54.80
CA GLN A 139 -69.72 5.39 -55.03
C GLN A 139 -69.09 6.19 -53.92
N GLU A 140 -69.74 7.27 -53.47
CA GLU A 140 -69.21 8.09 -52.35
C GLU A 140 -69.17 7.34 -51.04
N LYS A 141 -70.15 6.51 -50.71
CA LYS A 141 -70.14 5.63 -49.54
C LYS A 141 -69.05 4.59 -49.62
N ILE A 142 -68.78 4.00 -50.77
CA ILE A 142 -67.71 3.04 -50.98
C ILE A 142 -66.37 3.76 -50.84
N HIS A 143 -66.24 4.97 -51.36
CA HIS A 143 -65.02 5.75 -51.22
C HIS A 143 -64.67 6.10 -49.72
N GLN A 144 -65.70 6.56 -48.99
CA GLN A 144 -65.54 6.84 -47.54
C GLN A 144 -65.21 5.55 -46.76
N ALA A 145 -65.80 4.41 -47.10
CA ALA A 145 -65.50 3.14 -46.49
C ALA A 145 -64.06 2.67 -46.78
N LYS A 146 -63.54 2.94 -47.99
CA LYS A 146 -62.12 2.69 -48.34
C LYS A 146 -61.15 3.55 -47.51
N GLU A 147 -61.47 4.82 -47.41
CA GLU A 147 -60.60 5.73 -46.57
C GLU A 147 -60.60 5.27 -45.14
N GLN A 148 -61.73 4.88 -44.55
CA GLN A 148 -61.79 4.33 -43.20
C GLN A 148 -61.02 3.02 -43.05
N LEU A 149 -61.07 2.15 -44.06
CA LEU A 149 -60.29 0.91 -44.05
C LEU A 149 -58.81 1.16 -44.14
N ASP A 150 -58.38 2.10 -44.97
CA ASP A 150 -56.97 2.45 -45.12
C ASP A 150 -56.41 3.09 -43.84
N GLN A 151 -57.22 3.93 -43.16
CA GLN A 151 -56.86 4.44 -41.87
C GLN A 151 -56.68 3.33 -40.83
N LYS A 152 -57.64 2.40 -40.74
CA LYS A 152 -57.50 1.24 -39.82
C LYS A 152 -56.30 0.35 -40.14
N LYS A 153 -55.92 0.19 -41.41
CA LYS A 153 -54.71 -0.54 -41.82
C LYS A 153 -53.44 0.18 -41.36
N LYS A 154 -53.37 1.53 -41.50
CA LYS A 154 -52.27 2.32 -41.02
C LYS A 154 -52.10 2.21 -39.51
N ASP A 155 -53.19 2.30 -38.76
CA ASP A 155 -53.20 2.15 -37.32
C ASP A 155 -52.75 0.75 -36.88
N TRP A 156 -53.18 -0.29 -37.60
CA TRP A 156 -52.77 -1.68 -37.35
C TRP A 156 -51.28 -1.88 -37.65
N THR A 157 -50.72 -1.35 -38.76
CA THR A 157 -49.29 -1.44 -39.08
C THR A 157 -48.42 -0.69 -38.07
N ALA A 158 -48.88 0.46 -37.59
CA ALA A 158 -48.24 1.18 -36.52
C ALA A 158 -48.18 0.36 -35.20
N GLY A 159 -49.32 -0.27 -34.86
CA GLY A 159 -49.41 -1.15 -33.70
C GLY A 159 -48.51 -2.39 -33.81
N GLU A 160 -48.40 -2.99 -35.01
CA GLU A 160 -47.49 -4.10 -35.26
C GLU A 160 -46.01 -3.71 -35.06
N SER A 161 -45.63 -2.51 -35.54
CA SER A 161 -44.27 -1.97 -35.31
C SER A 161 -43.99 -1.72 -33.84
N GLU A 162 -44.98 -1.20 -33.10
CA GLU A 162 -44.84 -0.99 -31.64
C GLU A 162 -44.72 -2.31 -30.87
N LEU A 163 -45.50 -3.32 -31.28
CA LEU A 163 -45.47 -4.66 -30.71
C LEU A 163 -44.07 -5.29 -30.90
N ALA A 164 -43.51 -5.19 -32.12
CA ALA A 164 -42.16 -5.71 -32.41
C ALA A 164 -41.09 -5.06 -31.53
N LYS A 165 -41.18 -3.75 -31.30
CA LYS A 165 -40.28 -3.04 -30.38
C LYS A 165 -40.40 -3.57 -28.95
N LYS A 166 -41.63 -3.76 -28.46
CA LYS A 166 -41.84 -4.30 -27.10
C LYS A 166 -41.36 -5.75 -26.97
N GLU A 167 -41.45 -6.55 -28.00
CA GLU A 167 -40.88 -7.90 -28.03
C GLU A 167 -39.36 -7.88 -27.91
N GLU A 168 -38.71 -6.98 -28.64
CA GLU A 168 -37.25 -6.81 -28.56
C GLU A 168 -36.79 -6.33 -27.18
N GLU A 169 -37.50 -5.36 -26.60
CA GLU A 169 -37.22 -4.87 -25.24
C GLU A 169 -37.38 -6.00 -24.21
N LEU A 170 -38.42 -6.79 -24.32
CA LEU A 170 -38.64 -7.94 -23.42
C LEU A 170 -37.55 -8.99 -23.56
N LYS A 171 -37.13 -9.27 -24.80
CA LYS A 171 -36.02 -10.20 -25.06
C LYS A 171 -34.70 -9.68 -24.49
N LYS A 172 -34.44 -8.38 -24.59
CA LYS A 172 -33.28 -7.75 -23.96
C LYS A 172 -33.33 -7.89 -22.44
N ALA A 173 -34.46 -7.59 -21.81
CA ALA A 173 -34.66 -7.73 -20.39
C ALA A 173 -34.49 -9.20 -19.91
N GLN A 174 -34.93 -10.18 -20.69
CA GLN A 174 -34.69 -11.59 -20.40
C GLN A 174 -33.22 -11.95 -20.49
N THR A 175 -32.48 -11.45 -21.49
CA THR A 175 -31.05 -11.68 -21.64
C THR A 175 -30.27 -11.06 -20.49
N GLU A 176 -30.60 -9.84 -20.12
CA GLU A 176 -30.00 -9.14 -18.97
C GLU A 176 -30.25 -9.89 -17.67
N ARG A 177 -31.45 -10.42 -17.44
CA ARG A 177 -31.79 -11.25 -16.29
C ARG A 177 -30.97 -12.55 -16.26
N ASP A 178 -30.76 -13.19 -17.41
CA ASP A 178 -30.00 -14.45 -17.52
C ASP A 178 -28.50 -14.23 -17.37
N GLN A 179 -28.02 -13.02 -17.65
CA GLN A 179 -26.62 -12.58 -17.42
C GLN A 179 -26.35 -12.05 -16.02
N LEU A 180 -27.36 -12.00 -15.14
CA LEU A 180 -27.15 -11.60 -13.76
C LEU A 180 -26.19 -12.56 -13.06
N GLU A 181 -25.08 -12.05 -12.57
CA GLU A 181 -24.13 -12.78 -11.73
C GLU A 181 -24.32 -12.42 -10.27
N ILE A 182 -23.88 -13.32 -9.37
CA ILE A 182 -23.89 -13.04 -7.93
C ILE A 182 -22.89 -11.94 -7.65
N PRO A 183 -23.31 -10.78 -7.11
CA PRO A 183 -22.39 -9.71 -6.77
C PRO A 183 -21.37 -10.18 -5.74
N THR A 184 -20.10 -10.00 -6.03
CA THR A 184 -19.01 -10.24 -5.09
C THR A 184 -18.63 -8.93 -4.43
N TYR A 185 -18.42 -8.97 -3.11
CA TYR A 185 -17.95 -7.83 -2.34
C TYR A 185 -16.52 -8.11 -1.92
N HIS A 186 -15.65 -7.13 -2.13
CA HIS A 186 -14.26 -7.19 -1.73
C HIS A 186 -14.01 -6.13 -0.66
N VAL A 187 -13.42 -6.54 0.45
CA VAL A 187 -13.01 -5.64 1.52
C VAL A 187 -11.53 -5.33 1.31
N TYR A 188 -11.22 -4.06 1.17
CA TYR A 188 -9.87 -3.58 0.95
C TYR A 188 -9.45 -2.67 2.11
N ASP A 189 -8.25 -2.84 2.58
CA ASP A 189 -7.56 -1.90 3.45
C ASP A 189 -6.69 -0.93 2.63
N ARG A 190 -5.93 -0.09 3.32
CA ARG A 190 -5.00 0.84 2.66
C ARG A 190 -3.85 0.14 1.93
N LYS A 191 -3.52 -1.12 2.32
CA LYS A 191 -2.45 -1.91 1.71
C LYS A 191 -2.93 -2.69 0.48
N THR A 192 -4.16 -3.17 0.52
CA THR A 192 -4.72 -4.06 -0.49
C THR A 192 -5.57 -3.34 -1.54
N MET A 193 -5.96 -2.09 -1.28
CA MET A 193 -6.79 -1.31 -2.19
C MET A 193 -6.08 -1.06 -3.53
N PRO A 194 -6.72 -1.35 -4.67
CA PRO A 194 -6.20 -0.96 -5.97
C PRO A 194 -5.91 0.55 -6.01
N GLY A 195 -4.71 0.93 -6.44
CA GLY A 195 -4.25 2.32 -6.39
C GLY A 195 -3.61 2.75 -5.05
N GLY A 196 -3.59 1.91 -4.03
CA GLY A 196 -2.95 2.16 -2.72
C GLY A 196 -1.42 2.04 -2.72
N GLN A 197 -0.76 2.02 -3.88
CA GLN A 197 0.68 1.81 -4.01
C GLN A 197 1.51 2.82 -3.21
N GLY A 198 1.07 4.08 -3.12
CA GLY A 198 1.77 5.10 -2.34
C GLY A 198 1.86 4.75 -0.86
N TYR A 199 0.80 4.22 -0.28
CA TYR A 199 0.81 3.75 1.11
C TYR A 199 1.76 2.56 1.32
N LEU A 200 1.72 1.57 0.43
CA LEU A 200 2.62 0.42 0.49
C LEU A 200 4.09 0.84 0.35
N MET A 201 4.38 1.74 -0.58
CA MET A 201 5.73 2.24 -0.80
C MET A 201 6.27 2.96 0.43
N TYR A 202 5.46 3.82 1.06
CA TYR A 202 5.82 4.48 2.31
C TYR A 202 6.00 3.49 3.47
N SER A 203 5.07 2.55 3.62
CA SER A 203 5.13 1.51 4.66
C SER A 203 6.41 0.66 4.53
N ASN A 204 6.74 0.22 3.31
CA ASN A 204 7.93 -0.58 3.03
C ASN A 204 9.22 0.22 3.26
N ALA A 205 9.26 1.48 2.83
CA ALA A 205 10.39 2.36 3.07
C ALA A 205 10.61 2.60 4.57
N SER A 206 9.55 2.88 5.32
CA SER A 206 9.59 3.06 6.77
C SER A 206 10.08 1.80 7.49
N SER A 207 9.58 0.63 7.11
CA SER A 207 10.02 -0.66 7.67
C SER A 207 11.48 -0.96 7.38
N SER A 208 11.95 -0.67 6.17
CA SER A 208 13.34 -0.86 5.76
C SER A 208 14.28 0.05 6.55
N ILE A 209 13.90 1.31 6.73
CA ILE A 209 14.67 2.27 7.53
C ILE A 209 14.70 1.85 9.00
N SER A 210 13.58 1.39 9.55
CA SER A 210 13.51 0.88 10.91
C SER A 210 14.44 -0.33 11.11
N ALA A 211 14.49 -1.25 10.16
CA ALA A 211 15.39 -2.40 10.21
C ALA A 211 16.87 -1.97 10.20
N ILE A 212 17.23 -1.05 9.31
CA ILE A 212 18.59 -0.47 9.27
C ILE A 212 18.89 0.28 10.56
N GLY A 213 17.95 1.10 11.05
CA GLY A 213 18.08 1.87 12.27
C GLY A 213 18.26 1.03 13.52
N ASN A 214 17.82 -0.22 13.54
CA ASN A 214 18.02 -1.14 14.65
C ASN A 214 19.40 -1.85 14.61
N ILE A 215 19.88 -2.22 13.45
CA ILE A 215 21.11 -3.03 13.30
C ILE A 215 22.35 -2.13 13.21
N PHE A 216 22.29 -1.07 12.41
CA PHE A 216 23.44 -0.24 12.08
C PHE A 216 24.09 0.45 13.30
N PRO A 217 23.35 1.01 14.27
CA PRO A 217 23.94 1.61 15.46
C PRO A 217 24.75 0.62 16.30
N VAL A 218 24.31 -0.63 16.41
CA VAL A 218 25.02 -1.66 17.17
C VAL A 218 26.43 -1.88 16.59
N VAL A 219 26.53 -1.99 15.27
CA VAL A 219 27.81 -2.14 14.57
C VAL A 219 28.69 -0.91 14.78
N LEU A 220 28.12 0.31 14.63
CA LEU A 220 28.85 1.56 14.83
C LEU A 220 29.36 1.72 16.26
N TYR A 221 28.57 1.40 17.28
CA TYR A 221 29.00 1.46 18.67
C TYR A 221 30.09 0.42 19.00
N LEU A 222 30.04 -0.74 18.36
CA LEU A 222 31.12 -1.74 18.49
C LEU A 222 32.42 -1.22 17.90
N VAL A 223 32.39 -0.62 16.71
CA VAL A 223 33.55 0.03 16.10
C VAL A 223 34.05 1.19 17.00
N ALA A 224 33.14 2.02 17.49
CA ALA A 224 33.49 3.11 18.42
C ALA A 224 34.18 2.59 19.69
N ALA A 225 33.71 1.49 20.26
CA ALA A 225 34.33 0.85 21.42
C ALA A 225 35.75 0.35 21.11
N MET A 226 35.98 -0.25 19.93
CA MET A 226 37.31 -0.68 19.48
C MET A 226 38.26 0.49 19.28
N VAL A 227 37.81 1.57 18.65
CA VAL A 227 38.59 2.80 18.45
C VAL A 227 38.93 3.42 19.82
N THR A 228 37.94 3.51 20.71
CA THR A 228 38.17 4.02 22.08
C THR A 228 39.17 3.18 22.83
N PHE A 229 39.06 1.85 22.75
CA PHE A 229 40.03 0.94 23.39
C PHE A 229 41.45 1.19 22.88
N THR A 230 41.64 1.32 21.57
CA THR A 230 42.94 1.56 20.95
C THR A 230 43.52 2.92 21.36
N THR A 231 42.69 3.96 21.29
CA THR A 231 43.07 5.33 21.66
C THR A 231 43.42 5.43 23.15
N MET A 232 42.62 4.81 24.03
CA MET A 232 42.86 4.78 25.46
C MET A 232 44.11 3.99 25.82
N THR A 233 44.39 2.87 25.13
CA THR A 233 45.62 2.12 25.34
C THR A 233 46.83 2.99 25.06
N ARG A 234 46.82 3.73 23.95
CA ARG A 234 47.90 4.66 23.62
C ARG A 234 47.98 5.81 24.60
N PHE A 235 46.87 6.42 24.97
CA PHE A 235 46.82 7.54 25.90
C PHE A 235 47.35 7.15 27.31
N VAL A 236 46.94 5.96 27.80
CA VAL A 236 47.45 5.46 29.10
C VAL A 236 48.93 5.11 29.00
N ASP A 237 49.41 4.54 27.88
CA ASP A 237 50.82 4.25 27.67
C ASP A 237 51.68 5.56 27.66
N GLU A 238 51.21 6.62 27.01
CA GLU A 238 51.85 7.93 26.95
C GLU A 238 51.90 8.62 28.34
N GLU A 239 50.81 8.50 29.11
CA GLU A 239 50.68 9.08 30.45
C GLU A 239 51.24 8.17 31.59
N ARG A 240 51.83 7.03 31.25
CA ARG A 240 52.30 6.02 32.23
C ARG A 240 53.26 6.58 33.26
N THR A 241 54.26 7.35 32.82
CA THR A 241 55.28 7.96 33.74
C THR A 241 54.63 8.97 34.68
N ASN A 242 53.70 9.81 34.17
CA ASN A 242 52.94 10.75 35.00
C ASN A 242 52.09 10.02 36.05
N ALA A 243 51.45 8.92 35.66
CA ALA A 243 50.69 8.09 36.58
C ALA A 243 51.58 7.42 37.63
N GLY A 244 52.81 7.03 37.28
CA GLY A 244 53.86 6.56 38.24
C GLY A 244 54.25 7.61 39.24
N VAL A 245 54.46 8.86 38.82
CA VAL A 245 54.74 10.00 39.71
C VAL A 245 53.54 10.22 40.67
N PHE A 246 52.29 10.25 40.19
CA PHE A 246 51.15 10.40 41.09
C PHE A 246 51.04 9.27 42.11
N LYS A 247 51.32 8.02 41.71
CA LYS A 247 51.39 6.90 42.68
C LYS A 247 52.50 7.07 43.72
N ALA A 248 53.66 7.53 43.30
CA ALA A 248 54.81 7.81 44.23
C ALA A 248 54.49 8.93 45.23
N LEU A 249 53.67 9.91 44.82
CA LEU A 249 53.14 10.97 45.67
C LEU A 249 51.96 10.53 46.57
N GLY A 250 51.59 9.26 46.55
CA GLY A 250 50.54 8.70 47.42
C GLY A 250 49.09 8.72 46.88
N TYR A 251 48.88 9.15 45.64
CA TYR A 251 47.53 9.05 45.01
C TYR A 251 47.08 7.61 44.85
N ARG A 252 45.79 7.37 45.11
CA ARG A 252 45.18 6.04 44.95
C ARG A 252 45.03 5.70 43.46
N THR A 253 45.24 4.46 43.10
CA THR A 253 45.06 3.98 41.70
C THR A 253 43.70 4.36 41.12
N LYS A 254 42.65 4.37 41.95
CA LYS A 254 41.26 4.75 41.51
C LYS A 254 41.19 6.22 41.10
N GLU A 255 41.91 7.12 41.77
CA GLU A 255 41.93 8.55 41.47
C GLU A 255 42.62 8.82 40.13
N ILE A 256 43.70 8.08 39.86
CA ILE A 256 44.43 8.17 38.60
C ILE A 256 43.59 7.61 37.45
N ILE A 257 42.91 6.47 37.67
CA ILE A 257 42.00 5.88 36.68
C ILE A 257 40.83 6.84 36.35
N LEU A 258 40.31 7.57 37.34
CA LEU A 258 39.23 8.52 37.17
C LEU A 258 39.50 9.55 36.07
N LYS A 259 40.76 10.02 35.91
CA LYS A 259 41.18 10.93 34.83
C LYS A 259 40.82 10.37 33.46
N PHE A 260 41.13 9.10 33.20
CA PHE A 260 40.88 8.44 31.91
C PHE A 260 39.40 8.14 31.71
N VAL A 261 38.71 7.76 32.77
CA VAL A 261 37.28 7.54 32.78
C VAL A 261 36.50 8.83 32.46
N LEU A 262 36.89 9.94 33.10
CA LEU A 262 36.27 11.26 32.82
C LEU A 262 36.54 11.69 31.39
N TYR A 263 37.72 11.48 30.85
CA TYR A 263 37.99 11.75 29.44
C TYR A 263 37.06 10.99 28.52
N GLY A 264 36.91 9.66 28.72
CA GLY A 264 35.97 8.83 27.95
C GLY A 264 34.53 9.27 28.13
N PHE A 265 34.13 9.63 29.34
CA PHE A 265 32.78 10.11 29.65
C PHE A 265 32.45 11.42 28.92
N PHE A 266 33.31 12.44 29.02
CA PHE A 266 33.09 13.73 28.36
C PHE A 266 33.09 13.59 26.84
N ALA A 267 34.06 12.86 26.28
CA ALA A 267 34.11 12.62 24.83
C ALA A 267 32.85 11.89 24.32
N GLY A 268 32.44 10.83 25.00
CA GLY A 268 31.23 10.08 24.64
C GLY A 268 29.93 10.91 24.78
N THR A 269 29.80 11.64 25.88
CA THR A 269 28.62 12.47 26.15
C THR A 269 28.48 13.61 25.15
N ILE A 270 29.56 14.39 24.94
CA ILE A 270 29.55 15.51 23.98
C ILE A 270 29.28 14.98 22.56
N GLY A 271 29.96 13.90 22.15
CA GLY A 271 29.75 13.28 20.84
C GLY A 271 28.31 12.82 20.64
N THR A 272 27.70 12.20 21.65
CA THR A 272 26.29 11.74 21.55
C THR A 272 25.31 12.90 21.53
N LEU A 273 25.51 13.95 22.31
CA LEU A 273 24.65 15.13 22.27
C LEU A 273 24.69 15.81 20.89
N LEU A 274 25.90 16.03 20.35
CA LEU A 274 26.05 16.61 19.01
C LEU A 274 25.47 15.69 17.94
N GLY A 275 25.73 14.38 17.99
CA GLY A 275 25.19 13.39 17.07
C GLY A 275 23.67 13.29 17.15
N SER A 276 23.09 13.39 18.34
CA SER A 276 21.65 13.40 18.56
C SER A 276 20.98 14.62 17.94
N LEU A 277 21.56 15.81 18.12
CA LEU A 277 21.06 17.05 17.51
C LEU A 277 21.13 16.98 15.98
N LEU A 278 22.25 16.58 15.41
CA LEU A 278 22.39 16.42 13.97
C LEU A 278 21.47 15.33 13.42
N GLY A 279 21.30 14.22 14.11
CA GLY A 279 20.42 13.13 13.72
C GLY A 279 18.96 13.55 13.69
N HIS A 280 18.47 14.23 14.73
CA HIS A 280 17.08 14.65 14.83
C HIS A 280 16.69 15.77 13.86
N TYR A 281 17.53 16.78 13.70
CA TYR A 281 17.15 17.96 12.93
C TYR A 281 17.65 17.97 11.49
N PHE A 282 18.79 17.33 11.22
CA PHE A 282 19.38 17.35 9.90
C PHE A 282 19.13 16.05 9.12
N LEU A 283 19.45 14.90 9.73
CA LEU A 283 19.35 13.61 9.03
C LEU A 283 17.91 13.17 8.83
N SER A 284 17.03 13.40 9.82
CA SER A 284 15.61 13.04 9.70
C SER A 284 14.93 13.79 8.57
N GLY A 285 15.21 15.10 8.42
CA GLY A 285 14.66 15.92 7.33
C GLY A 285 15.11 15.44 5.95
N ILE A 286 16.39 15.09 5.78
CA ILE A 286 16.91 14.54 4.52
C ILE A 286 16.24 13.23 4.17
N ILE A 287 16.18 12.28 5.11
CA ILE A 287 15.57 10.95 4.90
C ILE A 287 14.11 11.09 4.58
N SER A 288 13.38 11.89 5.35
CA SER A 288 11.96 12.16 5.10
C SER A 288 11.72 12.73 3.70
N ASN A 289 12.50 13.72 3.29
CA ASN A 289 12.38 14.32 1.97
C ASN A 289 12.64 13.32 0.83
N ILE A 290 13.67 12.48 0.96
CA ILE A 290 13.98 11.44 -0.03
C ILE A 290 12.81 10.46 -0.18
N ILE A 291 12.21 10.02 0.92
CA ILE A 291 11.11 9.04 0.89
C ILE A 291 9.84 9.66 0.32
N THR A 292 9.55 10.91 0.67
CA THR A 292 8.30 11.58 0.30
C THR A 292 8.36 12.29 -1.05
N GLN A 293 9.52 12.35 -1.69
CA GLN A 293 9.75 13.11 -2.93
C GLN A 293 8.79 12.75 -4.08
N GLY A 294 8.31 11.51 -4.15
CA GLY A 294 7.34 11.05 -5.15
C GLY A 294 5.88 11.03 -4.69
N MET A 295 5.58 11.48 -3.46
CA MET A 295 4.28 11.31 -2.83
C MET A 295 3.60 12.65 -2.57
N VAL A 296 2.27 12.65 -2.55
CA VAL A 296 1.46 13.80 -2.12
C VAL A 296 1.20 13.65 -0.62
N ILE A 297 2.25 13.87 0.18
CA ILE A 297 2.18 13.85 1.65
C ILE A 297 2.48 15.27 2.11
N GLY A 298 1.78 15.73 3.13
CA GLY A 298 2.06 17.03 3.76
C GLY A 298 3.47 17.08 4.37
N GLU A 299 3.90 18.25 4.78
CA GLU A 299 5.21 18.45 5.42
C GLU A 299 5.38 17.53 6.63
N SER A 300 6.53 16.85 6.69
CA SER A 300 6.85 15.99 7.83
C SER A 300 7.17 16.87 9.05
N ARG A 301 6.58 16.52 10.20
CA ARG A 301 6.91 17.17 11.45
C ARG A 301 8.05 16.43 12.13
N GLU A 302 9.06 17.17 12.55
CA GLU A 302 10.17 16.62 13.29
C GLU A 302 9.80 16.48 14.77
N TYR A 303 10.04 15.29 15.32
CA TYR A 303 9.83 14.99 16.73
C TYR A 303 11.15 14.61 17.38
N PHE A 304 11.39 15.12 18.59
CA PHE A 304 12.52 14.71 19.41
C PHE A 304 12.18 13.49 20.26
N TYR A 305 12.79 12.35 19.95
CA TYR A 305 12.57 11.09 20.65
C TYR A 305 13.52 10.95 21.84
N ARG A 306 13.03 11.29 23.03
CA ARG A 306 13.81 11.23 24.28
C ARG A 306 14.34 9.84 24.59
N ASP A 307 13.50 8.81 24.39
CA ASP A 307 13.83 7.42 24.68
C ASP A 307 15.01 6.93 23.83
N ILE A 308 15.01 7.24 22.55
CA ILE A 308 16.10 6.90 21.63
C ILE A 308 17.38 7.63 22.03
N THR A 309 17.29 8.90 22.42
CA THR A 309 18.44 9.68 22.87
C THR A 309 19.03 9.11 24.16
N LEU A 310 18.19 8.65 25.11
CA LEU A 310 18.65 8.00 26.33
C LEU A 310 19.35 6.66 26.06
N ILE A 311 18.80 5.85 25.13
CA ILE A 311 19.44 4.61 24.70
C ILE A 311 20.79 4.90 24.06
N ALA A 312 20.88 5.90 23.18
CA ALA A 312 22.13 6.33 22.55
C ALA A 312 23.16 6.77 23.58
N LEU A 313 22.79 7.55 24.61
CA LEU A 313 23.66 7.94 25.72
C LEU A 313 24.14 6.70 26.50
N GLY A 314 23.27 5.75 26.78
CA GLY A 314 23.63 4.51 27.45
C GLY A 314 24.63 3.67 26.65
N LEU A 315 24.40 3.51 25.36
CA LEU A 315 25.33 2.80 24.46
C LEU A 315 26.68 3.53 24.34
N SER A 316 26.65 4.85 24.22
CA SER A 316 27.87 5.67 24.19
C SER A 316 28.67 5.53 25.48
N PHE A 317 27.99 5.55 26.63
CA PHE A 317 28.66 5.32 27.92
C PHE A 317 29.35 3.95 27.94
N VAL A 318 28.68 2.90 27.51
CA VAL A 318 29.29 1.56 27.42
C VAL A 318 30.44 1.54 26.43
N ALA A 319 30.34 2.17 25.28
CA ALA A 319 31.35 2.15 24.22
C ALA A 319 32.59 3.02 24.57
N SER A 320 32.45 4.05 25.40
CA SER A 320 33.55 4.97 25.71
C SER A 320 34.14 4.76 27.12
N VAL A 321 33.31 4.63 28.14
CA VAL A 321 33.75 4.55 29.53
C VAL A 321 34.28 3.18 29.91
N LEU A 322 33.63 2.08 29.48
CA LEU A 322 34.09 0.74 29.80
C LEU A 322 35.48 0.42 29.24
N PRO A 323 35.78 0.69 27.95
CA PRO A 323 37.14 0.51 27.43
C PRO A 323 38.16 1.38 28.16
N ALA A 324 37.82 2.64 28.42
CA ALA A 324 38.72 3.55 29.15
C ALA A 324 39.06 3.03 30.55
N TYR A 325 38.04 2.61 31.30
CA TYR A 325 38.22 2.01 32.62
C TYR A 325 39.05 0.72 32.57
N TRP A 326 38.74 -0.18 31.66
CA TRP A 326 39.42 -1.47 31.56
C TRP A 326 40.88 -1.31 31.19
N VAL A 327 41.19 -0.48 30.20
CA VAL A 327 42.57 -0.21 29.77
C VAL A 327 43.35 0.46 30.90
N ALA A 328 42.83 1.53 31.51
CA ALA A 328 43.48 2.23 32.58
C ALA A 328 43.71 1.31 33.79
N ARG A 329 42.72 0.51 34.17
CA ARG A 329 42.87 -0.44 35.29
C ARG A 329 43.94 -1.50 35.02
N LYS A 330 44.02 -2.00 33.77
CA LYS A 330 44.99 -3.02 33.39
C LYS A 330 46.42 -2.48 33.41
N GLU A 331 46.65 -1.34 32.79
CA GLU A 331 48.00 -0.75 32.67
C GLU A 331 48.47 -0.13 33.97
N LEU A 332 47.61 0.50 34.76
CA LEU A 332 47.95 1.15 36.03
C LEU A 332 47.91 0.20 37.24
N LYS A 333 47.73 -1.08 37.07
CA LYS A 333 47.81 -2.08 38.16
C LYS A 333 49.24 -2.24 38.65
N GLU A 334 50.25 -1.94 37.84
CA GLU A 334 51.65 -2.06 38.15
C GLU A 334 52.08 -1.10 39.31
N GLU A 335 53.15 -1.44 40.00
CA GLU A 335 53.73 -0.60 41.10
C GLU A 335 54.33 0.68 40.56
N ALA A 336 54.46 1.69 41.40
CA ALA A 336 55.00 3.03 41.04
C ALA A 336 56.35 2.96 40.36
N ASN A 337 57.29 2.17 40.94
CA ASN A 337 58.65 1.98 40.42
C ASN A 337 58.66 1.40 38.99
N LEU A 338 57.70 0.44 38.64
CA LEU A 338 57.62 -0.15 37.32
C LEU A 338 56.99 0.79 36.34
N LEU A 339 56.09 1.69 36.78
CA LEU A 339 55.44 2.68 35.90
C LEU A 339 56.45 3.81 35.51
N LEU A 340 57.43 4.10 36.34
CA LEU A 340 58.50 5.10 36.05
C LEU A 340 59.52 4.59 35.04
N LEU A 341 59.65 3.27 34.88
CA LEU A 341 60.57 2.66 33.94
C LEU A 341 59.93 2.50 32.55
N PRO A 342 60.74 2.58 31.47
CA PRO A 342 60.25 2.28 30.14
C PRO A 342 59.59 0.87 30.04
N LYS A 343 58.51 0.73 29.34
CA LYS A 343 57.81 -0.56 29.23
C LYS A 343 58.75 -1.60 28.58
N PRO A 344 59.03 -2.73 29.25
CA PRO A 344 59.90 -3.74 28.69
C PRO A 344 59.27 -4.31 27.40
N PRO A 345 60.08 -4.64 26.38
CA PRO A 345 59.55 -5.25 25.16
C PRO A 345 58.83 -6.56 25.48
N VAL A 346 57.67 -6.75 24.87
CA VAL A 346 56.85 -7.95 25.08
C VAL A 346 57.66 -9.20 24.74
N SER A 347 57.81 -10.13 25.69
CA SER A 347 58.56 -11.36 25.52
C SER A 347 58.03 -12.15 24.32
N GLY A 348 58.93 -12.66 23.47
CA GLY A 348 58.59 -13.36 22.24
C GLY A 348 57.91 -14.71 22.52
N SER A 349 56.59 -14.73 22.51
CA SER A 349 55.83 -15.99 22.54
C SER A 349 55.77 -16.60 21.14
N LYS A 350 55.79 -17.95 21.06
CA LYS A 350 55.58 -18.65 19.79
C LYS A 350 54.21 -18.28 19.22
N ILE A 351 54.17 -17.86 17.96
CA ILE A 351 52.94 -17.53 17.25
C ILE A 351 52.24 -18.78 16.74
N PHE A 352 50.92 -18.68 16.56
CA PHE A 352 50.14 -19.82 16.06
C PHE A 352 50.65 -20.35 14.71
N LEU A 353 51.12 -19.46 13.83
CA LEU A 353 51.68 -19.83 12.53
C LEU A 353 52.95 -20.72 12.67
N GLU A 354 53.73 -20.62 13.76
CA GLU A 354 54.90 -21.49 14.02
C GLU A 354 54.51 -22.92 14.33
N ARG A 355 53.27 -23.14 14.78
CA ARG A 355 52.73 -24.52 15.01
C ARG A 355 52.44 -25.24 13.71
N ILE A 356 52.19 -24.50 12.60
CA ILE A 356 51.94 -25.05 11.29
C ILE A 356 53.27 -25.22 10.56
N HIS A 357 54.02 -26.29 10.88
CA HIS A 357 55.38 -26.55 10.39
C HIS A 357 55.53 -26.49 8.90
N PHE A 358 54.52 -26.96 8.13
CA PHE A 358 54.54 -26.98 6.69
C PHE A 358 54.57 -25.57 6.07
N ILE A 359 53.78 -24.65 6.56
CA ILE A 359 53.72 -23.26 6.08
C ILE A 359 54.98 -22.52 6.58
N TRP A 360 55.33 -22.72 7.86
CA TRP A 360 56.48 -22.01 8.45
C TRP A 360 57.81 -22.31 7.78
N LYS A 361 58.06 -23.55 7.36
CA LYS A 361 59.30 -23.91 6.64
C LYS A 361 59.44 -23.25 5.29
N ARG A 362 58.35 -22.97 4.57
CA ARG A 362 58.34 -22.37 3.25
C ARG A 362 58.48 -20.83 3.25
N LEU A 363 58.34 -20.17 4.41
CA LEU A 363 58.43 -18.74 4.53
C LEU A 363 59.93 -18.30 4.60
N ASN A 364 60.25 -17.26 3.82
CA ASN A 364 61.57 -16.59 3.90
C ASN A 364 61.71 -15.87 5.24
N PHE A 365 62.94 -15.50 5.61
CA PHE A 365 63.28 -14.82 6.86
C PHE A 365 62.43 -13.56 7.05
N THR A 366 62.30 -12.71 6.05
CA THR A 366 61.50 -11.46 6.08
C THR A 366 60.03 -11.77 6.43
N HIS A 367 59.42 -12.74 5.77
CA HIS A 367 58.04 -13.12 6.05
C HIS A 367 57.86 -13.71 7.43
N LYS A 368 58.85 -14.46 7.94
CA LYS A 368 58.83 -14.97 9.33
C LYS A 368 58.88 -13.85 10.34
N VAL A 369 59.73 -12.82 10.12
CA VAL A 369 59.86 -11.65 11.00
C VAL A 369 58.60 -10.81 10.95
N THR A 370 58.05 -10.55 9.75
CA THR A 370 56.78 -9.81 9.57
C THR A 370 55.63 -10.54 10.25
N ALA A 371 55.49 -11.85 10.06
CA ALA A 371 54.48 -12.64 10.71
C ALA A 371 54.63 -12.60 12.24
N ARG A 372 55.87 -12.73 12.77
CA ARG A 372 56.10 -12.59 14.20
C ARG A 372 55.72 -11.22 14.73
N ASN A 373 56.06 -10.15 14.05
CA ASN A 373 55.68 -8.79 14.44
C ASN A 373 54.18 -8.55 14.38
N LEU A 374 53.50 -9.04 13.32
CA LEU A 374 52.08 -8.93 13.17
C LEU A 374 51.31 -9.67 14.29
N PHE A 375 51.66 -10.90 14.56
CA PHE A 375 51.00 -11.73 15.55
C PHE A 375 51.46 -11.49 16.99
N ARG A 376 52.58 -10.79 17.21
CA ARG A 376 53.04 -10.37 18.52
C ARG A 376 52.05 -9.40 19.17
N TYR A 377 51.48 -8.48 18.37
CA TYR A 377 50.53 -7.47 18.83
C TYR A 377 49.10 -7.82 18.38
N LYS A 378 48.67 -9.03 18.73
CA LYS A 378 47.35 -9.58 18.32
C LYS A 378 46.18 -8.62 18.51
N GLN A 379 46.16 -7.91 19.64
CA GLN A 379 45.10 -6.93 19.91
C GLN A 379 45.12 -5.78 18.91
N ARG A 380 46.27 -5.17 18.63
CA ARG A 380 46.40 -4.08 17.65
C ARG A 380 46.04 -4.57 16.23
N MET A 381 46.56 -5.76 15.87
CA MET A 381 46.26 -6.37 14.58
C MET A 381 44.74 -6.59 14.39
N LEU A 382 44.06 -7.22 15.36
CA LEU A 382 42.65 -7.44 15.31
C LEU A 382 41.85 -6.13 15.24
N MET A 383 42.21 -5.14 16.02
CA MET A 383 41.56 -3.83 15.97
C MET A 383 41.77 -3.09 14.66
N THR A 384 42.91 -3.27 13.99
CA THR A 384 43.17 -2.67 12.66
C THR A 384 42.41 -3.39 11.53
N ILE A 385 42.13 -4.69 11.74
CA ILE A 385 41.38 -5.49 10.73
C ILE A 385 39.86 -5.26 10.85
N PHE A 386 39.35 -5.11 12.07
CA PHE A 386 37.92 -4.99 12.34
C PHE A 386 37.45 -3.54 12.60
N GLY A 387 38.30 -2.59 12.80
CA GLY A 387 38.01 -1.16 12.92
C GLY A 387 38.31 -0.43 11.63
#